data_5da557ff390eeae42b02cfec5116a233
#
_entry.id   5da557ff390eeae42b02cfec5116a233
#
_cell.length_a   1.000
_cell.length_b   1.000
_cell.length_c   1.000
_cell.angle_alpha   90.00
_cell.angle_beta   90.00
_cell.angle_gamma   90.00
#
_symmetry.space_group_name_H-M   'P 1'
#
loop_
_entity.id
_entity.type
_entity.pdbx_description
1 polymer ?
#
loop_
_entity_poly.entity_id
_entity_poly.type
_entity_poly.pdbx_seq_one_letter_code
_entity_poly.pdbx_strand_id
1 'polypeptide(L)'
;MQKKPRLKLPHTLVLIYLLVIAVYALSLVIPSGQYQRAEKTFQGQTRLVTIPGTYGAIEKKLLGPQWLLIAPIRGFQDGALIIFLIFIFGGVFSILGKTGAIESGIQRLAVFFSRNPRSKKFVIPILMVVFSMAGGVYGMAEESIPFVLIFIPLALSLGYDSVVGVAIPFLGSAVGFSAAFFNPFTVGIAQGLSDIPLYSGLAYRLILWVVATIIAIVFVMLYANKIAKDPKQSPVYEIDRSRGYAVPVETAKDVAWGTAQKLVLLILFLGIGLLIYGILAEGWYMEEIAALFLGIGLVSGIIARIPPSEMATHFVAGAKDVMNVTLIIAGGRAILIILKEAVVLDTVLRFTAGLISAVPSLITAHMMFLTQGVINFFIHSGTAQAALTMPIMAPLSDLVGITRQTTVLAFQLCEVINPILPTSAVTMGVLGVAKIPWEKWAKWFVPLMVVLIIFSLIALIPPILTNWGPL
;
A
#
# COMPACT_ATOMS: atom_id res chain seq x y z
N MET A 1 25.34 -27.71 22.39
CA MET A 1 25.04 -27.31 21.00
C MET A 1 25.01 -25.78 20.95
N GLN A 2 26.03 -25.13 20.43
CA GLN A 2 26.07 -23.69 20.23
C GLN A 2 25.02 -23.32 19.17
N LYS A 3 24.04 -22.49 19.53
CA LYS A 3 23.09 -21.89 18.57
C LYS A 3 23.90 -21.08 17.54
N LYS A 4 23.89 -21.51 16.26
CA LYS A 4 24.44 -20.72 15.17
C LYS A 4 23.90 -19.28 15.28
N PRO A 5 24.74 -18.24 15.12
CA PRO A 5 24.29 -16.87 15.16
C PRO A 5 23.21 -16.68 14.07
N ARG A 6 21.97 -16.42 14.47
CA ARG A 6 20.94 -16.00 13.52
C ARG A 6 21.40 -14.66 12.95
N LEU A 7 21.66 -14.62 11.64
CA LEU A 7 21.87 -13.36 10.92
C LEU A 7 20.71 -12.42 11.29
N LYS A 8 21.01 -11.41 12.10
CA LYS A 8 20.05 -10.33 12.37
C LYS A 8 19.96 -9.49 11.09
N LEU A 9 18.78 -9.36 10.52
CA LEU A 9 18.56 -8.43 9.40
C LEU A 9 18.96 -7.02 9.86
N PRO A 10 19.67 -6.26 9.02
CA PRO A 10 20.07 -4.90 9.35
C PRO A 10 18.81 -4.00 9.49
N HIS A 11 18.97 -2.83 10.10
CA HIS A 11 17.91 -1.83 10.19
C HIS A 11 17.36 -1.51 8.79
N THR A 12 16.04 -1.31 8.65
CA THR A 12 15.37 -1.16 7.34
C THR A 12 16.00 -0.04 6.49
N LEU A 13 16.43 1.06 7.11
CA LEU A 13 17.13 2.15 6.41
C LEU A 13 18.45 1.66 5.78
N VAL A 14 19.20 0.80 6.48
CA VAL A 14 20.44 0.20 5.94
C VAL A 14 20.12 -0.72 4.78
N LEU A 15 19.06 -1.53 4.89
CA LEU A 15 18.60 -2.42 3.82
C LEU A 15 18.26 -1.62 2.55
N ILE A 16 17.51 -0.53 2.69
CA ILE A 16 17.17 0.35 1.56
C ILE A 16 18.44 0.96 0.93
N TYR A 17 19.40 1.43 1.73
CA TYR A 17 20.65 1.96 1.20
C TYR A 17 21.49 0.89 0.48
N LEU A 18 21.51 -0.34 0.97
CA LEU A 18 22.15 -1.45 0.25
C LEU A 18 21.47 -1.73 -1.10
N LEU A 19 20.13 -1.62 -1.17
CA LEU A 19 19.40 -1.71 -2.44
C LEU A 19 19.75 -0.54 -3.37
N VAL A 20 19.85 0.69 -2.87
CA VAL A 20 20.29 1.86 -3.65
C VAL A 20 21.68 1.61 -4.26
N ILE A 21 22.63 1.11 -3.46
CA ILE A 21 23.99 0.77 -3.92
C ILE A 21 23.94 -0.34 -4.99
N ALA A 22 23.15 -1.40 -4.77
CA ALA A 22 23.02 -2.50 -5.72
C ALA A 22 22.42 -2.03 -7.06
N VAL A 23 21.37 -1.20 -7.02
CA VAL A 23 20.75 -0.65 -8.23
C VAL A 23 21.67 0.34 -8.94
N TYR A 24 22.43 1.14 -8.19
CA TYR A 24 23.48 1.98 -8.77
C TYR A 24 24.54 1.13 -9.51
N ALA A 25 25.05 0.06 -8.89
CA ALA A 25 26.02 -0.82 -9.53
C ALA A 25 25.43 -1.48 -10.80
N LEU A 26 24.19 -1.96 -10.76
CA LEU A 26 23.48 -2.49 -11.93
C LEU A 26 23.31 -1.43 -13.02
N SER A 27 23.03 -0.20 -12.66
CA SER A 27 22.89 0.90 -13.63
C SER A 27 24.17 1.19 -14.40
N LEU A 28 25.34 0.87 -13.85
CA LEU A 28 26.63 1.03 -14.56
C LEU A 28 26.82 -0.04 -15.66
N VAL A 29 26.18 -1.19 -15.53
CA VAL A 29 26.32 -2.33 -16.46
C VAL A 29 25.22 -2.33 -17.52
N ILE A 30 23.97 -2.08 -17.14
CA ILE A 30 22.81 -2.09 -18.05
C ILE A 30 22.95 -0.98 -19.10
N PRO A 31 22.84 -1.26 -20.42
CA PRO A 31 22.90 -0.25 -21.46
C PRO A 31 21.82 0.84 -21.30
N SER A 32 22.15 2.09 -21.59
CA SER A 32 21.17 3.17 -21.61
C SER A 32 20.35 3.11 -22.90
N GLY A 33 19.04 3.36 -22.79
CA GLY A 33 18.14 3.39 -23.93
C GLY A 33 16.75 3.85 -23.51
N GLN A 34 15.99 4.35 -24.45
CA GLN A 34 14.66 4.88 -24.16
C GLN A 34 13.69 4.67 -25.32
N TYR A 35 12.41 4.56 -24.97
CA TYR A 35 11.31 4.66 -25.92
C TYR A 35 10.93 6.13 -26.10
N GLN A 36 10.41 6.46 -27.29
CA GLN A 36 9.71 7.73 -27.47
C GLN A 36 8.42 7.72 -26.64
N ARG A 37 7.98 8.91 -26.21
CA ARG A 37 6.76 9.09 -25.42
C ARG A 37 5.85 10.09 -26.09
N ALA A 38 4.53 9.83 -26.02
CA ALA A 38 3.49 10.75 -26.46
C ALA A 38 2.56 11.09 -25.31
N GLU A 39 1.98 12.27 -25.34
CA GLU A 39 0.90 12.64 -24.43
C GLU A 39 -0.39 11.93 -24.85
N LYS A 40 -1.04 11.27 -23.91
CA LYS A 40 -2.35 10.63 -24.09
C LYS A 40 -3.26 11.02 -22.93
N THR A 41 -4.45 11.53 -23.26
CA THR A 41 -5.43 11.96 -22.26
C THR A 41 -6.43 10.85 -22.00
N PHE A 42 -6.58 10.44 -20.73
CA PHE A 42 -7.58 9.49 -20.27
C PHE A 42 -8.33 10.07 -19.08
N GLN A 43 -9.65 10.02 -19.12
CA GLN A 43 -10.51 10.51 -18.03
C GLN A 43 -10.14 11.94 -17.57
N GLY A 44 -9.78 12.81 -18.51
CA GLY A 44 -9.37 14.19 -18.23
C GLY A 44 -7.94 14.36 -17.70
N GLN A 45 -7.18 13.28 -17.51
CA GLN A 45 -5.76 13.35 -17.10
C GLN A 45 -4.84 13.07 -18.27
N THR A 46 -3.97 14.01 -18.61
CA THR A 46 -2.93 13.84 -19.64
C THR A 46 -1.70 13.17 -19.04
N ARG A 47 -1.20 12.12 -19.70
CA ARG A 47 -0.04 11.34 -19.27
C ARG A 47 0.90 11.06 -20.43
N LEU A 48 2.20 11.00 -20.13
CA LEU A 48 3.21 10.53 -21.06
C LEU A 48 3.18 9.01 -21.10
N VAL A 49 2.88 8.45 -22.28
CA VAL A 49 2.85 7.00 -22.52
C VAL A 49 3.96 6.59 -23.47
N THR A 50 4.46 5.39 -23.30
CA THR A 50 5.51 4.80 -24.16
C THR A 50 4.95 4.45 -25.54
N ILE A 51 5.70 4.76 -26.62
CA ILE A 51 5.34 4.39 -27.97
C ILE A 51 6.03 3.06 -28.32
N PRO A 52 5.28 1.96 -28.59
CA PRO A 52 5.86 0.68 -28.95
C PRO A 52 6.75 0.75 -30.19
N GLY A 53 7.79 -0.07 -30.26
CA GLY A 53 8.66 -0.16 -31.41
C GLY A 53 9.67 0.99 -31.59
N THR A 54 9.61 2.04 -30.76
CA THR A 54 10.48 3.22 -30.87
C THR A 54 11.71 3.19 -29.97
N TYR A 55 12.04 2.03 -29.38
CA TYR A 55 13.21 1.93 -28.52
C TYR A 55 14.49 2.26 -29.29
N GLY A 56 15.23 3.25 -28.80
CA GLY A 56 16.56 3.62 -29.27
C GLY A 56 17.60 3.39 -28.15
N ALA A 57 18.68 2.68 -28.50
CA ALA A 57 19.87 2.69 -27.65
C ALA A 57 20.50 4.08 -27.73
N ILE A 58 20.92 4.62 -26.60
CA ILE A 58 21.60 5.91 -26.51
C ILE A 58 23.00 5.70 -25.93
N GLU A 59 23.84 6.72 -26.08
CA GLU A 59 25.15 6.70 -25.43
C GLU A 59 25.01 6.44 -23.93
N LYS A 60 25.89 5.57 -23.42
CA LYS A 60 25.84 5.14 -22.00
C LYS A 60 25.99 6.33 -21.07
N LYS A 61 24.93 6.62 -20.32
CA LYS A 61 24.95 7.65 -19.28
C LYS A 61 25.52 7.07 -17.99
N LEU A 62 26.81 7.23 -17.78
CA LEU A 62 27.47 6.83 -16.55
C LEU A 62 27.18 7.84 -15.43
N LEU A 63 26.59 7.36 -14.37
CA LEU A 63 26.38 8.16 -13.15
C LEU A 63 27.64 8.11 -12.30
N GLY A 64 28.16 9.27 -11.90
CA GLY A 64 29.28 9.35 -10.96
C GLY A 64 28.86 8.87 -9.55
N PRO A 65 29.83 8.51 -8.67
CA PRO A 65 29.54 7.97 -7.34
C PRO A 65 28.77 8.93 -6.42
N GLN A 66 28.80 10.24 -6.72
CA GLN A 66 28.01 11.25 -6.01
C GLN A 66 26.50 10.98 -6.06
N TRP A 67 26.03 10.21 -7.05
CA TRP A 67 24.61 9.85 -7.16
C TRP A 67 24.12 8.93 -6.03
N LEU A 68 25.03 8.22 -5.36
CA LEU A 68 24.68 7.48 -4.13
C LEU A 68 24.20 8.43 -3.00
N LEU A 69 24.64 9.69 -3.03
CA LEU A 69 24.23 10.71 -2.04
C LEU A 69 23.14 11.63 -2.59
N ILE A 70 23.16 11.95 -3.89
CA ILE A 70 22.19 12.85 -4.53
C ILE A 70 20.83 12.16 -4.69
N ALA A 71 20.79 10.87 -5.05
CA ALA A 71 19.55 10.16 -5.32
C ALA A 71 18.59 10.13 -4.13
N PRO A 72 19.01 9.92 -2.86
CA PRO A 72 18.12 10.02 -1.71
C PRO A 72 17.53 11.43 -1.51
N ILE A 73 18.29 12.50 -1.82
CA ILE A 73 17.79 13.89 -1.74
C ILE A 73 16.71 14.11 -2.78
N ARG A 74 16.95 13.68 -4.02
CA ARG A 74 15.93 13.74 -5.09
C ARG A 74 14.76 12.80 -4.82
N GLY A 75 15.02 11.65 -4.19
CA GLY A 75 13.98 10.73 -3.74
C GLY A 75 13.06 11.35 -2.68
N PHE A 76 13.62 12.18 -1.78
CA PHE A 76 12.84 12.98 -0.83
C PHE A 76 11.95 14.00 -1.57
N GLN A 77 12.49 14.70 -2.56
CA GLN A 77 11.73 15.66 -3.39
C GLN A 77 10.61 14.97 -4.17
N ASP A 78 10.89 13.82 -4.79
CA ASP A 78 9.90 13.01 -5.55
C ASP A 78 8.79 12.45 -4.64
N GLY A 79 9.12 12.13 -3.39
CA GLY A 79 8.19 11.64 -2.37
C GLY A 79 7.62 12.71 -1.44
N ALA A 80 7.84 14.00 -1.70
CA ALA A 80 7.56 15.08 -0.74
C ALA A 80 6.11 15.10 -0.24
N LEU A 81 5.13 14.92 -1.13
CA LEU A 81 3.71 14.93 -0.76
C LEU A 81 3.35 13.80 0.22
N ILE A 82 3.75 12.57 -0.06
CA ILE A 82 3.45 11.45 0.85
C ILE A 82 4.23 11.55 2.17
N ILE A 83 5.45 12.07 2.14
CA ILE A 83 6.24 12.33 3.34
C ILE A 83 5.54 13.37 4.21
N PHE A 84 5.06 14.46 3.61
CA PHE A 84 4.34 15.51 4.32
C PHE A 84 3.00 15.02 4.87
N LEU A 85 2.26 14.23 4.11
CA LEU A 85 1.03 13.57 4.54
C LEU A 85 1.25 12.71 5.79
N ILE A 86 2.33 11.92 5.83
CA ILE A 86 2.69 11.09 6.98
C ILE A 86 3.04 11.95 8.20
N PHE A 87 3.75 13.08 8.03
CA PHE A 87 4.00 14.03 9.12
C PHE A 87 2.71 14.62 9.68
N ILE A 88 1.76 14.98 8.81
CA ILE A 88 0.44 15.48 9.24
C ILE A 88 -0.30 14.40 10.03
N PHE A 89 -0.35 13.15 9.55
CA PHE A 89 -1.00 12.07 10.28
C PHE A 89 -0.37 11.87 11.67
N GLY A 90 0.97 11.77 11.75
CA GLY A 90 1.67 11.64 13.03
C GLY A 90 1.32 12.79 13.99
N GLY A 91 1.39 14.03 13.51
CA GLY A 91 1.09 15.23 14.30
C GLY A 91 -0.36 15.32 14.76
N VAL A 92 -1.31 15.11 13.84
CA VAL A 92 -2.76 15.18 14.13
C VAL A 92 -3.18 14.08 15.10
N PHE A 93 -2.72 12.83 14.90
CA PHE A 93 -3.06 11.75 15.81
C PHE A 93 -2.42 11.90 17.20
N SER A 94 -1.29 12.59 17.31
CA SER A 94 -0.73 13.00 18.60
C SER A 94 -1.63 14.02 19.31
N ILE A 95 -2.20 15.01 18.60
CA ILE A 95 -3.20 15.93 19.13
C ILE A 95 -4.47 15.18 19.55
N LEU A 96 -5.00 14.31 18.68
CA LEU A 96 -6.20 13.50 18.97
C LEU A 96 -5.99 12.60 20.19
N GLY A 97 -4.80 11.98 20.34
CA GLY A 97 -4.43 11.19 21.50
C GLY A 97 -4.51 12.01 22.78
N LYS A 98 -4.01 13.27 22.77
CA LYS A 98 -4.10 14.18 23.93
C LYS A 98 -5.54 14.49 24.34
N THR A 99 -6.50 14.47 23.41
CA THR A 99 -7.93 14.69 23.74
C THR A 99 -8.54 13.53 24.52
N GLY A 100 -7.95 12.34 24.51
CA GLY A 100 -8.49 11.11 25.09
C GLY A 100 -9.75 10.58 24.39
N ALA A 101 -10.15 11.19 23.26
CA ALA A 101 -11.39 10.84 22.57
C ALA A 101 -11.33 9.44 21.93
N ILE A 102 -10.21 9.14 21.26
CA ILE A 102 -9.99 7.82 20.63
C ILE A 102 -9.98 6.72 21.67
N GLU A 103 -9.24 6.90 22.78
CA GLU A 103 -9.17 5.95 23.88
C GLU A 103 -10.54 5.69 24.48
N SER A 104 -11.30 6.74 24.78
CA SER A 104 -12.65 6.65 25.32
C SER A 104 -13.61 5.91 24.39
N GLY A 105 -13.53 6.17 23.07
CA GLY A 105 -14.32 5.49 22.05
C GLY A 105 -14.00 4.01 21.95
N ILE A 106 -12.70 3.67 21.91
CA ILE A 106 -12.21 2.28 21.85
C ILE A 106 -12.60 1.48 23.08
N GLN A 107 -12.47 2.06 24.27
CA GLN A 107 -12.89 1.38 25.51
C GLN A 107 -14.39 1.05 25.51
N ARG A 108 -15.24 1.96 25.00
CA ARG A 108 -16.68 1.69 24.87
C ARG A 108 -16.97 0.59 23.87
N LEU A 109 -16.28 0.56 22.74
CA LEU A 109 -16.37 -0.53 21.78
C LEU A 109 -15.92 -1.86 22.41
N ALA A 110 -14.82 -1.85 23.18
CA ALA A 110 -14.36 -3.04 23.89
C ALA A 110 -15.39 -3.56 24.90
N VAL A 111 -16.01 -2.67 25.69
CA VAL A 111 -17.10 -3.03 26.60
C VAL A 111 -18.31 -3.57 25.85
N PHE A 112 -18.71 -2.95 24.74
CA PHE A 112 -19.81 -3.44 23.90
C PHE A 112 -19.54 -4.87 23.39
N PHE A 113 -18.35 -5.12 22.86
CA PHE A 113 -17.98 -6.44 22.33
C PHE A 113 -17.72 -7.48 23.42
N SER A 114 -17.31 -7.07 24.65
CA SER A 114 -17.21 -7.99 25.77
C SER A 114 -18.58 -8.51 26.20
N ARG A 115 -19.61 -7.68 26.11
CA ARG A 115 -21.01 -8.06 26.37
C ARG A 115 -21.64 -8.85 25.24
N ASN A 116 -21.10 -8.74 24.03
CA ASN A 116 -21.60 -9.39 22.82
C ASN A 116 -20.49 -10.19 22.10
N PRO A 117 -20.01 -11.33 22.66
CA PRO A 117 -18.88 -12.08 22.11
C PRO A 117 -19.13 -12.60 20.68
N ARG A 118 -20.39 -12.84 20.31
CA ARG A 118 -20.75 -13.26 18.94
C ARG A 118 -20.46 -12.18 17.92
N SER A 119 -20.75 -10.92 18.23
CA SER A 119 -20.51 -9.78 17.34
C SER A 119 -19.03 -9.50 17.14
N LYS A 120 -18.18 -9.75 18.15
CA LYS A 120 -16.73 -9.60 18.07
C LYS A 120 -16.11 -10.36 16.89
N LYS A 121 -16.61 -11.57 16.59
CA LYS A 121 -16.07 -12.42 15.53
C LYS A 121 -16.27 -11.83 14.12
N PHE A 122 -17.25 -10.95 13.95
CA PHE A 122 -17.56 -10.33 12.66
C PHE A 122 -16.86 -9.00 12.42
N VAL A 123 -16.21 -8.41 13.44
CA VAL A 123 -15.54 -7.10 13.32
C VAL A 123 -14.46 -7.12 12.25
N ILE A 124 -13.53 -8.09 12.33
CA ILE A 124 -12.44 -8.22 11.37
C ILE A 124 -12.98 -8.49 9.94
N PRO A 125 -13.84 -9.51 9.71
CA PRO A 125 -14.38 -9.76 8.37
C PRO A 125 -15.11 -8.57 7.75
N ILE A 126 -16.02 -7.94 8.49
CA ILE A 126 -16.82 -6.81 7.98
C ILE A 126 -15.90 -5.65 7.60
N LEU A 127 -14.99 -5.27 8.48
CA LEU A 127 -14.08 -4.15 8.23
C LEU A 127 -13.12 -4.46 7.07
N MET A 128 -12.58 -5.66 6.99
CA MET A 128 -11.74 -6.07 5.85
C MET A 128 -12.50 -6.05 4.54
N VAL A 129 -13.79 -6.44 4.50
CA VAL A 129 -14.62 -6.31 3.28
C VAL A 129 -14.80 -4.83 2.91
N VAL A 130 -15.05 -3.94 3.87
CA VAL A 130 -15.19 -2.49 3.62
C VAL A 130 -13.91 -1.91 3.02
N PHE A 131 -12.74 -2.21 3.61
CA PHE A 131 -11.46 -1.73 3.09
C PHE A 131 -11.09 -2.38 1.76
N SER A 132 -11.41 -3.68 1.58
CA SER A 132 -11.20 -4.36 0.30
C SER A 132 -12.09 -3.78 -0.81
N MET A 133 -13.33 -3.42 -0.49
CA MET A 133 -14.21 -2.69 -1.42
C MET A 133 -13.60 -1.34 -1.79
N ALA A 134 -13.09 -0.61 -0.82
CA ALA A 134 -12.44 0.70 -1.05
C ALA A 134 -11.21 0.55 -1.98
N GLY A 135 -10.35 -0.45 -1.77
CA GLY A 135 -9.23 -0.76 -2.66
C GLY A 135 -9.68 -1.16 -4.07
N GLY A 136 -10.72 -2.01 -4.17
CA GLY A 136 -11.22 -2.54 -5.44
C GLY A 136 -12.03 -1.55 -6.29
N VAL A 137 -12.67 -0.55 -5.67
CA VAL A 137 -13.54 0.42 -6.33
C VAL A 137 -12.80 1.69 -6.69
N TYR A 138 -12.18 2.35 -5.72
CA TYR A 138 -11.51 3.64 -5.97
C TYR A 138 -9.99 3.62 -5.76
N GLY A 139 -9.42 2.45 -5.49
CA GLY A 139 -7.96 2.31 -5.44
C GLY A 139 -7.34 2.83 -4.15
N MET A 140 -8.02 2.66 -3.00
CA MET A 140 -7.50 3.06 -1.69
C MET A 140 -6.11 2.47 -1.43
N ALA A 141 -5.13 3.31 -1.18
CA ALA A 141 -3.74 2.96 -0.87
C ALA A 141 -3.22 3.81 0.31
N GLU A 142 -2.74 5.03 0.06
CA GLU A 142 -2.21 5.97 1.05
C GLU A 142 -3.24 6.36 2.10
N GLU A 143 -4.50 6.43 1.72
CA GLU A 143 -5.64 6.73 2.59
C GLU A 143 -5.84 5.68 3.68
N SER A 144 -5.27 4.48 3.53
CA SER A 144 -5.30 3.45 4.57
C SER A 144 -4.44 3.81 5.80
N ILE A 145 -3.44 4.68 5.65
CA ILE A 145 -2.46 5.01 6.69
C ILE A 145 -3.11 5.58 7.97
N PRO A 146 -4.00 6.60 7.92
CA PRO A 146 -4.61 7.14 9.13
C PRO A 146 -5.50 6.13 9.86
N PHE A 147 -6.13 5.21 9.14
CA PHE A 147 -6.97 4.18 9.75
C PHE A 147 -6.17 3.21 10.61
N VAL A 148 -4.90 2.96 10.29
CA VAL A 148 -4.02 2.11 11.11
C VAL A 148 -3.91 2.63 12.54
N LEU A 149 -3.85 3.96 12.73
CA LEU A 149 -3.80 4.58 14.05
C LEU A 149 -5.09 4.41 14.86
N ILE A 150 -6.22 4.17 14.20
CA ILE A 150 -7.51 3.88 14.82
C ILE A 150 -7.64 2.37 15.12
N PHE A 151 -7.26 1.53 14.16
CA PHE A 151 -7.52 0.10 14.26
C PHE A 151 -6.50 -0.67 15.11
N ILE A 152 -5.27 -0.16 15.31
CA ILE A 152 -4.32 -0.78 16.25
C ILE A 152 -4.88 -0.76 17.67
N PRO A 153 -5.23 0.39 18.28
CA PRO A 153 -5.81 0.41 19.61
C PRO A 153 -7.11 -0.41 19.72
N LEU A 154 -7.94 -0.40 18.66
CA LEU A 154 -9.14 -1.23 18.64
C LEU A 154 -8.81 -2.73 18.68
N ALA A 155 -7.87 -3.20 17.86
CA ALA A 155 -7.46 -4.60 17.84
C ALA A 155 -6.91 -5.05 19.21
N LEU A 156 -6.05 -4.23 19.81
CA LEU A 156 -5.47 -4.48 21.14
C LEU A 156 -6.56 -4.56 22.23
N SER A 157 -7.54 -3.65 22.21
CA SER A 157 -8.68 -3.66 23.14
C SER A 157 -9.57 -4.89 22.99
N LEU A 158 -9.62 -5.45 21.79
CA LEU A 158 -10.33 -6.69 21.50
C LEU A 158 -9.51 -7.96 21.84
N GLY A 159 -8.29 -7.81 22.37
CA GLY A 159 -7.40 -8.93 22.72
C GLY A 159 -6.67 -9.54 21.53
N TYR A 160 -6.51 -8.79 20.44
CA TYR A 160 -5.64 -9.11 19.32
C TYR A 160 -4.31 -8.35 19.44
N ASP A 161 -3.50 -8.31 18.39
CA ASP A 161 -2.25 -7.56 18.34
C ASP A 161 -2.28 -6.43 17.29
N SER A 162 -1.22 -5.63 17.26
CA SER A 162 -1.12 -4.53 16.30
C SER A 162 -0.99 -5.00 14.84
N VAL A 163 -0.54 -6.24 14.58
CA VAL A 163 -0.53 -6.81 13.23
C VAL A 163 -1.95 -6.95 12.70
N VAL A 164 -2.89 -7.44 13.53
CA VAL A 164 -4.33 -7.49 13.18
C VAL A 164 -4.87 -6.07 12.94
N GLY A 165 -4.48 -5.10 13.79
CA GLY A 165 -4.87 -3.70 13.63
C GLY A 165 -4.43 -3.09 12.31
N VAL A 166 -3.23 -3.43 11.84
CA VAL A 166 -2.71 -3.02 10.52
C VAL A 166 -3.40 -3.80 9.39
N ALA A 167 -3.61 -5.10 9.57
CA ALA A 167 -4.18 -5.95 8.52
C ALA A 167 -5.61 -5.53 8.13
N ILE A 168 -6.42 -5.04 9.06
CA ILE A 168 -7.78 -4.60 8.77
C ILE A 168 -7.81 -3.53 7.67
N PRO A 169 -7.23 -2.33 7.84
CA PRO A 169 -7.29 -1.29 6.81
C PRO A 169 -6.30 -1.53 5.67
N PHE A 170 -5.05 -1.82 5.98
CA PHE A 170 -3.99 -1.86 4.97
C PHE A 170 -4.04 -3.13 4.13
N LEU A 171 -4.04 -4.33 4.75
CA LEU A 171 -4.12 -5.57 3.98
C LEU A 171 -5.50 -5.71 3.32
N GLY A 172 -6.57 -5.28 3.99
CA GLY A 172 -7.91 -5.23 3.40
C GLY A 172 -7.91 -4.44 2.10
N SER A 173 -7.46 -3.18 2.13
CA SER A 173 -7.39 -2.33 0.93
C SER A 173 -6.42 -2.86 -0.13
N ALA A 174 -5.26 -3.36 0.26
CA ALA A 174 -4.26 -3.88 -0.67
C ALA A 174 -4.74 -5.12 -1.44
N VAL A 175 -5.46 -6.03 -0.78
CA VAL A 175 -6.06 -7.20 -1.46
C VAL A 175 -7.17 -6.76 -2.40
N GLY A 176 -8.02 -5.80 -1.98
CA GLY A 176 -9.01 -5.21 -2.87
C GLY A 176 -8.39 -4.50 -4.06
N PHE A 177 -7.31 -3.77 -3.85
CA PHE A 177 -6.56 -3.08 -4.90
C PHE A 177 -5.95 -4.07 -5.89
N SER A 178 -5.29 -5.14 -5.42
CA SER A 178 -4.64 -6.13 -6.31
C SER A 178 -5.65 -6.94 -7.13
N ALA A 179 -6.83 -7.22 -6.59
CA ALA A 179 -7.92 -7.90 -7.29
C ALA A 179 -9.01 -6.93 -7.78
N ALA A 180 -8.64 -5.67 -8.05
CA ALA A 180 -9.60 -4.62 -8.37
C ALA A 180 -10.47 -4.94 -9.59
N PHE A 181 -11.76 -4.62 -9.44
CA PHE A 181 -12.77 -4.81 -10.47
C PHE A 181 -13.23 -3.49 -11.11
N PHE A 182 -13.05 -2.36 -10.43
CA PHE A 182 -13.51 -1.06 -10.92
C PHE A 182 -12.48 0.09 -10.71
N ASN A 183 -11.31 -0.17 -10.14
CA ASN A 183 -10.31 0.85 -9.84
C ASN A 183 -9.94 1.71 -11.06
N PRO A 184 -10.28 3.02 -11.11
CA PRO A 184 -10.03 3.88 -12.25
C PRO A 184 -8.53 4.15 -12.45
N PHE A 185 -7.73 4.15 -11.38
CA PHE A 185 -6.30 4.49 -11.41
C PHE A 185 -5.41 3.35 -11.90
N THR A 186 -5.89 2.12 -11.87
CA THR A 186 -5.15 0.95 -12.36
C THR A 186 -5.90 0.26 -13.48
N VAL A 187 -7.03 -0.38 -13.19
CA VAL A 187 -7.83 -1.11 -14.21
C VAL A 187 -8.27 -0.18 -15.33
N GLY A 188 -8.85 0.98 -15.00
CA GLY A 188 -9.34 1.92 -16.02
C GLY A 188 -8.22 2.44 -16.92
N ILE A 189 -7.09 2.86 -16.34
CA ILE A 189 -5.93 3.35 -17.11
C ILE A 189 -5.31 2.22 -17.93
N ALA A 190 -5.10 1.05 -17.35
CA ALA A 190 -4.51 -0.08 -18.06
C ALA A 190 -5.38 -0.52 -19.23
N GLN A 191 -6.71 -0.58 -19.06
CA GLN A 191 -7.65 -0.87 -20.14
C GLN A 191 -7.64 0.19 -21.23
N GLY A 192 -7.68 1.48 -20.86
CA GLY A 192 -7.61 2.58 -21.81
C GLY A 192 -6.31 2.59 -22.61
N LEU A 193 -5.16 2.28 -21.98
CA LEU A 193 -3.87 2.16 -22.67
C LEU A 193 -3.73 0.90 -23.52
N SER A 194 -4.57 -0.10 -23.27
CA SER A 194 -4.64 -1.34 -24.03
C SER A 194 -5.72 -1.29 -25.14
N ASP A 195 -6.35 -0.14 -25.37
CA ASP A 195 -7.41 0.07 -26.37
C ASP A 195 -8.57 -0.93 -26.25
N ILE A 196 -8.97 -1.28 -24.99
CA ILE A 196 -10.13 -2.13 -24.71
C ILE A 196 -11.18 -1.36 -23.91
N PRO A 197 -12.47 -1.75 -23.98
CA PRO A 197 -13.52 -1.03 -23.29
C PRO A 197 -13.27 -0.93 -21.78
N LEU A 198 -13.47 0.27 -21.22
CA LEU A 198 -13.28 0.52 -19.78
C LEU A 198 -14.20 -0.40 -18.96
N TYR A 199 -13.63 -0.91 -17.88
CA TYR A 199 -14.30 -1.82 -16.94
C TYR A 199 -14.86 -3.11 -17.57
N SER A 200 -14.40 -3.46 -18.78
CA SER A 200 -14.71 -4.76 -19.38
C SER A 200 -14.16 -5.90 -18.51
N GLY A 201 -14.83 -7.05 -18.58
CA GLY A 201 -14.47 -8.22 -17.77
C GLY A 201 -14.86 -8.09 -16.29
N LEU A 202 -15.76 -7.17 -15.92
CA LEU A 202 -16.18 -6.87 -14.57
C LEU A 202 -16.62 -8.12 -13.78
N ALA A 203 -17.43 -9.00 -14.38
CA ALA A 203 -17.97 -10.18 -13.69
C ALA A 203 -16.85 -11.11 -13.19
N TYR A 204 -15.86 -11.40 -14.04
CA TYR A 204 -14.73 -12.24 -13.67
C TYR A 204 -13.85 -11.58 -12.60
N ARG A 205 -13.55 -10.27 -12.77
CA ARG A 205 -12.80 -9.49 -11.78
C ARG A 205 -13.49 -9.44 -10.43
N LEU A 206 -14.82 -9.34 -10.41
CA LEU A 206 -15.62 -9.37 -9.17
C LEU A 206 -15.50 -10.72 -8.46
N ILE A 207 -15.53 -11.85 -9.20
CA ILE A 207 -15.30 -13.17 -8.64
C ILE A 207 -13.91 -13.26 -8.01
N LEU A 208 -12.87 -12.78 -8.72
CA LEU A 208 -11.50 -12.78 -8.20
C LEU A 208 -11.37 -11.92 -6.94
N TRP A 209 -11.99 -10.75 -6.92
CA TRP A 209 -12.02 -9.87 -5.75
C TRP A 209 -12.66 -10.56 -4.53
N VAL A 210 -13.80 -11.20 -4.71
CA VAL A 210 -14.48 -11.94 -3.64
C VAL A 210 -13.58 -13.04 -3.09
N VAL A 211 -12.99 -13.86 -3.98
CA VAL A 211 -12.14 -14.99 -3.56
C VAL A 211 -10.87 -14.48 -2.86
N ALA A 212 -10.18 -13.50 -3.41
CA ALA A 212 -8.99 -12.92 -2.80
C ALA A 212 -9.28 -12.32 -1.42
N THR A 213 -10.40 -11.60 -1.29
CA THR A 213 -10.85 -11.03 -0.03
C THR A 213 -11.16 -12.11 1.01
N ILE A 214 -11.84 -13.19 0.63
CA ILE A 214 -12.10 -14.34 1.51
C ILE A 214 -10.79 -14.98 1.96
N ILE A 215 -9.83 -15.21 1.06
CA ILE A 215 -8.52 -15.79 1.40
C ILE A 215 -7.83 -14.92 2.46
N ALA A 216 -7.79 -13.59 2.28
CA ALA A 216 -7.18 -12.68 3.22
C ALA A 216 -7.91 -12.66 4.57
N ILE A 217 -9.25 -12.61 4.59
CA ILE A 217 -10.05 -12.65 5.81
C ILE A 217 -9.79 -13.95 6.58
N VAL A 218 -9.81 -15.10 5.90
CA VAL A 218 -9.55 -16.41 6.54
C VAL A 218 -8.16 -16.42 7.17
N PHE A 219 -7.14 -15.96 6.45
CA PHE A 219 -5.77 -15.88 6.97
C PHE A 219 -5.68 -15.01 8.22
N VAL A 220 -6.24 -13.79 8.18
CA VAL A 220 -6.21 -12.86 9.32
C VAL A 220 -7.02 -13.41 10.50
N MET A 221 -8.17 -14.03 10.25
CA MET A 221 -8.99 -14.65 11.31
C MET A 221 -8.30 -15.83 11.99
N LEU A 222 -7.64 -16.71 11.22
CA LEU A 222 -6.86 -17.82 11.78
C LEU A 222 -5.73 -17.28 12.66
N TYR A 223 -5.02 -16.26 12.20
CA TYR A 223 -3.98 -15.60 12.97
C TYR A 223 -4.55 -14.90 14.22
N ALA A 224 -5.61 -14.10 14.09
CA ALA A 224 -6.24 -13.40 15.20
C ALA A 224 -6.73 -14.38 16.29
N ASN A 225 -7.34 -15.51 15.89
CA ASN A 225 -7.76 -16.55 16.83
C ASN A 225 -6.57 -17.22 17.55
N LYS A 226 -5.43 -17.38 16.86
CA LYS A 226 -4.20 -17.90 17.47
C LYS A 226 -3.66 -16.95 18.52
N ILE A 227 -3.59 -15.64 18.21
CA ILE A 227 -3.08 -14.61 19.14
C ILE A 227 -4.03 -14.40 20.32
N ALA A 228 -5.35 -14.45 20.11
CA ALA A 228 -6.33 -14.36 21.18
C ALA A 228 -6.22 -15.49 22.22
N LYS A 229 -5.75 -16.69 21.80
CA LYS A 229 -5.51 -17.82 22.71
C LYS A 229 -4.16 -17.71 23.44
N ASP A 230 -3.13 -17.26 22.75
CA ASP A 230 -1.78 -17.10 23.30
C ASP A 230 -1.11 -15.84 22.70
N PRO A 231 -1.21 -14.68 23.37
CA PRO A 231 -0.63 -13.42 22.90
C PRO A 231 0.89 -13.46 22.71
N LYS A 232 1.60 -14.38 23.41
CA LYS A 232 3.07 -14.52 23.28
C LYS A 232 3.51 -15.03 21.90
N GLN A 233 2.60 -15.60 21.12
CA GLN A 233 2.88 -16.04 19.75
C GLN A 233 2.88 -14.88 18.73
N SER A 234 2.51 -13.68 19.15
CA SER A 234 2.60 -12.48 18.32
C SER A 234 4.05 -12.10 18.03
N PRO A 235 4.44 -11.84 16.77
CA PRO A 235 5.77 -11.33 16.44
C PRO A 235 6.02 -9.94 17.03
N VAL A 236 4.98 -9.21 17.41
CA VAL A 236 5.04 -7.85 17.96
C VAL A 236 4.68 -7.77 19.44
N TYR A 237 4.59 -8.90 20.15
CA TYR A 237 4.16 -8.97 21.54
C TYR A 237 4.86 -7.96 22.45
N GLU A 238 6.19 -7.89 22.41
CA GLU A 238 6.96 -6.95 23.26
C GLU A 238 6.71 -5.48 22.88
N ILE A 239 6.48 -5.21 21.59
CA ILE A 239 6.15 -3.87 21.11
C ILE A 239 4.78 -3.46 21.65
N ASP A 240 3.79 -4.34 21.53
CA ASP A 240 2.43 -4.05 21.96
C ASP A 240 2.32 -3.92 23.49
N ARG A 241 3.09 -4.73 24.23
CA ARG A 241 3.20 -4.61 25.67
C ARG A 241 3.73 -3.24 26.11
N SER A 242 4.71 -2.69 25.40
CA SER A 242 5.27 -1.36 25.68
C SER A 242 4.33 -0.19 25.39
N ARG A 243 3.28 -0.42 24.58
CA ARG A 243 2.30 0.62 24.20
C ARG A 243 1.29 0.95 25.32
N GLY A 244 1.17 0.10 26.33
CA GLY A 244 0.27 0.34 27.46
C GLY A 244 -1.23 0.22 27.15
N TYR A 245 -1.62 -0.21 25.94
CA TYR A 245 -3.03 -0.36 25.54
C TYR A 245 -3.71 -1.62 26.11
N ALA A 246 -2.97 -2.48 26.79
CA ALA A 246 -3.54 -3.63 27.50
C ALA A 246 -4.23 -3.20 28.79
N VAL A 247 -5.26 -2.36 28.68
CA VAL A 247 -6.14 -2.07 29.83
C VAL A 247 -7.11 -3.25 29.93
N PRO A 248 -7.08 -4.03 31.02
CA PRO A 248 -8.08 -5.06 31.25
C PRO A 248 -9.48 -4.41 31.19
N VAL A 249 -10.42 -5.05 30.51
CA VAL A 249 -11.82 -4.59 30.38
C VAL A 249 -12.46 -4.32 31.76
N GLU A 250 -11.94 -4.94 32.82
CA GLU A 250 -12.39 -4.77 34.18
C GLU A 250 -12.12 -3.36 34.76
N THR A 251 -11.12 -2.63 34.27
CA THR A 251 -10.79 -1.25 34.69
C THR A 251 -11.44 -0.16 33.84
N ALA A 252 -12.15 -0.52 32.79
CA ALA A 252 -12.77 0.41 31.85
C ALA A 252 -13.99 1.18 32.41
N LYS A 253 -14.30 1.04 33.70
CA LYS A 253 -15.49 1.65 34.29
C LYS A 253 -15.44 3.19 34.46
N ASP A 254 -14.26 3.79 34.42
CA ASP A 254 -14.06 5.19 34.84
C ASP A 254 -13.47 6.15 33.80
N VAL A 255 -13.51 5.81 32.49
CA VAL A 255 -13.00 6.77 31.50
C VAL A 255 -14.05 7.85 31.25
N ALA A 256 -13.66 9.08 31.56
CA ALA A 256 -14.49 10.26 31.39
C ALA A 256 -15.03 10.37 29.95
N TRP A 257 -16.35 10.21 29.80
CA TRP A 257 -17.06 10.40 28.55
C TRP A 257 -17.70 11.79 28.53
N GLY A 258 -16.85 12.80 28.46
CA GLY A 258 -17.27 14.17 28.40
C GLY A 258 -17.83 14.59 27.03
N THR A 259 -18.45 15.77 26.99
CA THR A 259 -18.97 16.34 25.75
C THR A 259 -17.84 16.59 24.73
N ALA A 260 -16.65 16.99 25.20
CA ALA A 260 -15.51 17.22 24.32
C ALA A 260 -15.08 15.94 23.57
N GLN A 261 -14.96 14.79 24.26
CA GLN A 261 -14.59 13.52 23.61
C GLN A 261 -15.63 13.07 22.58
N LYS A 262 -16.92 13.26 22.87
CA LYS A 262 -18.01 12.95 21.92
C LYS A 262 -17.93 13.82 20.67
N LEU A 263 -17.71 15.12 20.84
CA LEU A 263 -17.59 16.07 19.72
C LEU A 263 -16.34 15.77 18.88
N VAL A 264 -15.21 15.48 19.50
CA VAL A 264 -13.97 15.10 18.77
C VAL A 264 -14.18 13.83 17.95
N LEU A 265 -14.82 12.79 18.52
CA LEU A 265 -15.16 11.59 17.74
C LEU A 265 -16.15 11.88 16.62
N LEU A 266 -17.15 12.74 16.86
CA LEU A 266 -18.07 13.16 15.82
C LEU A 266 -17.34 13.86 14.67
N ILE A 267 -16.42 14.80 14.98
CA ILE A 267 -15.59 15.47 13.97
C ILE A 267 -14.72 14.46 13.19
N LEU A 268 -14.14 13.48 13.89
CA LEU A 268 -13.36 12.43 13.22
C LEU A 268 -14.22 11.59 12.27
N PHE A 269 -15.44 11.17 12.69
CA PHE A 269 -16.34 10.39 11.83
C PHE A 269 -16.88 11.22 10.66
N LEU A 270 -17.24 12.48 10.88
CA LEU A 270 -17.65 13.39 9.81
C LEU A 270 -16.51 13.66 8.84
N GLY A 271 -15.28 13.80 9.36
CA GLY A 271 -14.07 13.93 8.54
C GLY A 271 -13.81 12.69 7.67
N ILE A 272 -13.99 11.48 8.21
CA ILE A 272 -13.90 10.24 7.43
C ILE A 272 -15.01 10.19 6.36
N GLY A 273 -16.24 10.59 6.70
CA GLY A 273 -17.34 10.69 5.73
C GLY A 273 -17.02 11.68 4.60
N LEU A 274 -16.46 12.85 4.97
CA LEU A 274 -16.03 13.86 4.01
C LEU A 274 -14.83 13.39 3.15
N LEU A 275 -13.91 12.65 3.73
CA LEU A 275 -12.80 12.00 3.00
C LEU A 275 -13.34 11.09 1.90
N ILE A 276 -14.28 10.19 2.25
CA ILE A 276 -14.89 9.26 1.29
C ILE A 276 -15.63 10.01 0.18
N TYR A 277 -16.42 11.02 0.54
CA TYR A 277 -17.10 11.88 -0.42
C TYR A 277 -16.11 12.61 -1.34
N GLY A 278 -15.08 13.25 -0.76
CA GLY A 278 -14.07 13.99 -1.51
C GLY A 278 -13.32 13.13 -2.51
N ILE A 279 -12.94 11.90 -2.12
CA ILE A 279 -12.27 10.96 -3.05
C ILE A 279 -13.23 10.53 -4.17
N LEU A 280 -14.47 10.14 -3.84
CA LEU A 280 -15.40 9.57 -4.80
C LEU A 280 -16.04 10.61 -5.73
N ALA A 281 -16.38 11.80 -5.21
CA ALA A 281 -17.13 12.82 -5.94
C ALA A 281 -16.24 13.92 -6.51
N GLU A 282 -15.19 14.32 -5.79
CA GLU A 282 -14.36 15.48 -6.11
C GLU A 282 -12.93 15.09 -6.59
N GLY A 283 -12.59 13.79 -6.55
CA GLY A 283 -11.27 13.31 -6.97
C GLY A 283 -10.12 13.74 -6.05
N TRP A 284 -10.41 13.94 -4.76
CA TRP A 284 -9.37 14.32 -3.77
C TRP A 284 -8.21 13.34 -3.76
N TYR A 285 -7.00 13.89 -3.58
CA TYR A 285 -5.78 13.14 -3.45
C TYR A 285 -4.97 13.63 -2.24
N MET A 286 -3.67 13.46 -2.22
CA MET A 286 -2.83 13.65 -1.03
C MET A 286 -2.92 15.05 -0.41
N GLU A 287 -3.07 16.11 -1.21
CA GLU A 287 -3.10 17.50 -0.72
C GLU A 287 -4.38 17.78 0.06
N GLU A 288 -5.53 17.43 -0.52
CA GLU A 288 -6.85 17.64 0.10
C GLU A 288 -7.01 16.74 1.33
N ILE A 289 -6.50 15.51 1.28
CA ILE A 289 -6.50 14.58 2.41
C ILE A 289 -5.66 15.15 3.55
N ALA A 290 -4.46 15.68 3.26
CA ALA A 290 -3.60 16.31 4.24
C ALA A 290 -4.28 17.52 4.89
N ALA A 291 -4.91 18.38 4.09
CA ALA A 291 -5.64 19.57 4.56
C ALA A 291 -6.82 19.17 5.45
N LEU A 292 -7.60 18.15 5.05
CA LEU A 292 -8.72 17.64 5.85
C LEU A 292 -8.25 17.16 7.22
N PHE A 293 -7.23 16.31 7.28
CA PHE A 293 -6.72 15.78 8.55
C PHE A 293 -6.12 16.89 9.42
N LEU A 294 -5.41 17.86 8.84
CA LEU A 294 -4.91 19.01 9.58
C LEU A 294 -6.09 19.79 10.19
N GLY A 295 -7.18 20.02 9.43
CA GLY A 295 -8.41 20.62 9.92
C GLY A 295 -9.05 19.84 11.07
N ILE A 296 -9.14 18.50 10.95
CA ILE A 296 -9.63 17.61 12.02
C ILE A 296 -8.79 17.80 13.29
N GLY A 297 -7.46 17.81 13.18
CA GLY A 297 -6.56 17.98 14.32
C GLY A 297 -6.74 19.32 15.02
N LEU A 298 -6.78 20.42 14.25
CA LEU A 298 -6.95 21.77 14.77
C LEU A 298 -8.31 21.95 15.46
N VAL A 299 -9.41 21.57 14.80
CA VAL A 299 -10.76 21.67 15.35
C VAL A 299 -10.91 20.80 16.61
N SER A 300 -10.37 19.58 16.61
CA SER A 300 -10.37 18.70 17.76
C SER A 300 -9.61 19.27 18.95
N GLY A 301 -8.43 19.88 18.70
CA GLY A 301 -7.63 20.54 19.73
C GLY A 301 -8.37 21.74 20.35
N ILE A 302 -9.06 22.54 19.54
CA ILE A 302 -9.88 23.67 19.99
C ILE A 302 -11.06 23.18 20.86
N ILE A 303 -11.79 22.16 20.42
CA ILE A 303 -12.90 21.53 21.16
C ILE A 303 -12.43 20.99 22.51
N ALA A 304 -11.26 20.37 22.53
CA ALA A 304 -10.63 19.85 23.74
C ALA A 304 -9.98 20.95 24.62
N ARG A 305 -10.03 22.22 24.18
CA ARG A 305 -9.44 23.40 24.86
C ARG A 305 -7.94 23.27 25.10
N ILE A 306 -7.22 22.62 24.17
CA ILE A 306 -5.77 22.51 24.22
C ILE A 306 -5.17 23.85 23.77
N PRO A 307 -4.25 24.47 24.55
CA PRO A 307 -3.59 25.72 24.14
C PRO A 307 -2.85 25.58 22.81
N PRO A 308 -2.81 26.61 21.94
CA PRO A 308 -2.16 26.52 20.63
C PRO A 308 -0.69 26.09 20.70
N SER A 309 0.08 26.56 21.69
CA SER A 309 1.48 26.16 21.89
C SER A 309 1.62 24.68 22.25
N GLU A 310 0.68 24.15 23.04
CA GLU A 310 0.63 22.72 23.41
C GLU A 310 0.21 21.87 22.19
N MET A 311 -0.74 22.32 21.37
CA MET A 311 -1.10 21.67 20.10
C MET A 311 0.10 21.57 19.17
N ALA A 312 0.87 22.66 19.01
CA ALA A 312 2.08 22.69 18.21
C ALA A 312 3.14 21.71 18.76
N THR A 313 3.32 21.64 20.08
CA THR A 313 4.25 20.70 20.71
C THR A 313 3.85 19.24 20.45
N HIS A 314 2.56 18.89 20.59
CA HIS A 314 2.06 17.56 20.28
C HIS A 314 2.18 17.24 18.78
N PHE A 315 1.87 18.19 17.91
CA PHE A 315 2.04 18.00 16.46
C PHE A 315 3.50 17.67 16.11
N VAL A 316 4.45 18.47 16.60
CA VAL A 316 5.90 18.25 16.36
C VAL A 316 6.36 16.90 16.94
N ALA A 317 5.88 16.53 18.12
CA ALA A 317 6.20 15.23 18.71
C ALA A 317 5.72 14.07 17.84
N GLY A 318 4.47 14.12 17.38
CA GLY A 318 3.91 13.10 16.48
C GLY A 318 4.63 13.02 15.12
N ALA A 319 5.00 14.17 14.55
CA ALA A 319 5.79 14.22 13.33
C ALA A 319 7.21 13.61 13.50
N LYS A 320 7.87 13.86 14.64
CA LYS A 320 9.16 13.23 14.98
C LYS A 320 9.06 11.71 15.07
N ASP A 321 7.97 11.19 15.60
CA ASP A 321 7.75 9.76 15.77
C ASP A 321 7.76 8.99 14.44
N VAL A 322 7.39 9.63 13.35
CA VAL A 322 7.33 9.05 12.00
C VAL A 322 8.54 9.41 11.11
N MET A 323 9.51 10.17 11.62
CA MET A 323 10.66 10.63 10.83
C MET A 323 11.48 9.48 10.21
N ASN A 324 11.69 8.39 10.96
CA ASN A 324 12.45 7.24 10.43
C ASN A 324 11.84 6.67 9.14
N VAL A 325 10.51 6.68 9.05
CA VAL A 325 9.76 6.20 7.89
C VAL A 325 9.95 7.11 6.68
N THR A 326 9.95 8.42 6.88
CA THR A 326 10.12 9.37 5.79
C THR A 326 11.50 9.26 5.13
N LEU A 327 12.54 8.94 5.92
CA LEU A 327 13.88 8.65 5.40
C LEU A 327 13.92 7.34 4.59
N ILE A 328 13.19 6.31 5.02
CA ILE A 328 13.07 5.05 4.29
C ILE A 328 12.35 5.26 2.95
N ILE A 329 11.28 6.06 2.94
CA ILE A 329 10.55 6.43 1.71
C ILE A 329 11.46 7.17 0.73
N ALA A 330 12.22 8.15 1.21
CA ALA A 330 13.19 8.88 0.38
C ALA A 330 14.23 7.93 -0.24
N GLY A 331 14.75 6.98 0.55
CA GLY A 331 15.68 5.95 0.06
C GLY A 331 15.04 5.02 -0.97
N GLY A 332 13.79 4.58 -0.75
CA GLY A 332 13.05 3.77 -1.71
C GLY A 332 12.85 4.50 -3.06
N ARG A 333 12.48 5.79 -3.02
CA ARG A 333 12.38 6.64 -4.21
C ARG A 333 13.71 6.86 -4.92
N ALA A 334 14.84 6.87 -4.19
CA ALA A 334 16.17 7.00 -4.76
C ALA A 334 16.49 5.90 -5.78
N ILE A 335 15.97 4.68 -5.58
CA ILE A 335 16.11 3.54 -6.50
C ILE A 335 15.57 3.92 -7.89
N LEU A 336 14.34 4.43 -7.95
CA LEU A 336 13.70 4.86 -9.20
C LEU A 336 14.44 6.04 -9.83
N ILE A 337 14.90 7.00 -9.02
CA ILE A 337 15.68 8.16 -9.49
C ILE A 337 16.96 7.69 -10.20
N ILE A 338 17.72 6.74 -9.63
CA ILE A 338 18.93 6.20 -10.27
C ILE A 338 18.60 5.56 -11.62
N LEU A 339 17.56 4.74 -11.71
CA LEU A 339 17.17 4.07 -12.96
C LEU A 339 16.73 5.07 -14.05
N LYS A 340 15.98 6.12 -13.67
CA LYS A 340 15.57 7.19 -14.57
C LYS A 340 16.77 8.00 -15.07
N GLU A 341 17.67 8.42 -14.19
CA GLU A 341 18.82 9.24 -14.52
C GLU A 341 19.86 8.50 -15.35
N ALA A 342 20.08 7.20 -15.09
CA ALA A 342 20.94 6.36 -15.93
C ALA A 342 20.29 5.98 -17.28
N VAL A 343 19.00 6.30 -17.45
CA VAL A 343 18.19 5.97 -18.64
C VAL A 343 18.21 4.46 -18.95
N VAL A 344 18.09 3.64 -17.92
CA VAL A 344 18.13 2.16 -18.04
C VAL A 344 16.77 1.49 -17.86
N LEU A 345 15.76 2.23 -17.40
CA LEU A 345 14.44 1.70 -17.08
C LEU A 345 13.76 1.08 -18.33
N ASP A 346 13.80 1.78 -19.45
CA ASP A 346 13.20 1.31 -20.71
C ASP A 346 13.99 0.12 -21.32
N THR A 347 15.29 0.02 -21.04
CA THR A 347 16.11 -1.15 -21.40
C THR A 347 15.68 -2.39 -20.63
N VAL A 348 15.40 -2.26 -19.32
CA VAL A 348 14.86 -3.36 -18.50
C VAL A 348 13.50 -3.80 -19.06
N LEU A 349 12.62 -2.85 -19.41
CA LEU A 349 11.32 -3.15 -19.98
C LEU A 349 11.44 -3.89 -21.33
N ARG A 350 12.32 -3.43 -22.23
CA ARG A 350 12.60 -4.11 -23.49
C ARG A 350 13.09 -5.53 -23.30
N PHE A 351 14.05 -5.73 -22.38
CA PHE A 351 14.60 -7.06 -22.09
C PHE A 351 13.52 -8.02 -21.60
N THR A 352 12.67 -7.58 -20.67
CA THR A 352 11.56 -8.38 -20.13
C THR A 352 10.50 -8.67 -21.19
N ALA A 353 10.18 -7.72 -22.08
CA ALA A 353 9.28 -7.96 -23.21
C ALA A 353 9.85 -9.02 -24.18
N GLY A 354 11.16 -8.99 -24.43
CA GLY A 354 11.86 -10.03 -25.23
C GLY A 354 11.78 -11.43 -24.62
N LEU A 355 11.89 -11.55 -23.30
CA LEU A 355 11.71 -12.83 -22.62
C LEU A 355 10.29 -13.38 -22.75
N ILE A 356 9.29 -12.50 -22.65
CA ILE A 356 7.87 -12.87 -22.77
C ILE A 356 7.54 -13.38 -24.16
N SER A 357 8.07 -12.77 -25.22
CA SER A 357 7.82 -13.18 -26.61
C SER A 357 8.41 -14.55 -26.95
N ALA A 358 9.33 -15.07 -26.15
CA ALA A 358 10.02 -16.34 -26.41
C ALA A 358 9.30 -17.57 -25.81
N VAL A 359 8.17 -17.39 -25.07
CA VAL A 359 7.47 -18.47 -24.40
C VAL A 359 6.11 -18.80 -25.03
N PRO A 360 5.60 -20.05 -24.91
CA PRO A 360 4.27 -20.42 -25.38
C PRO A 360 3.16 -19.58 -24.73
N SER A 361 2.05 -19.34 -25.48
CA SER A 361 0.92 -18.49 -25.05
C SER A 361 0.35 -18.87 -23.68
N LEU A 362 0.29 -20.15 -23.33
CA LEU A 362 -0.18 -20.63 -22.02
C LEU A 362 0.67 -20.06 -20.85
N ILE A 363 1.94 -19.85 -21.05
CA ILE A 363 2.88 -19.36 -20.02
C ILE A 363 3.00 -17.83 -20.09
N THR A 364 2.66 -17.24 -21.21
CA THR A 364 2.89 -15.80 -21.48
C THR A 364 2.24 -14.89 -20.44
N ALA A 365 0.96 -15.11 -20.11
CA ALA A 365 0.28 -14.28 -19.09
C ALA A 365 0.92 -14.42 -17.70
N HIS A 366 1.42 -15.62 -17.36
CA HIS A 366 2.16 -15.85 -16.11
C HIS A 366 3.51 -15.11 -16.13
N MET A 367 4.20 -15.12 -17.26
CA MET A 367 5.44 -14.34 -17.43
C MET A 367 5.18 -12.84 -17.38
N MET A 368 4.07 -12.36 -17.95
CA MET A 368 3.64 -10.96 -17.82
C MET A 368 3.37 -10.60 -16.36
N PHE A 369 2.66 -11.44 -15.60
CA PHE A 369 2.43 -11.26 -14.17
C PHE A 369 3.76 -11.16 -13.39
N LEU A 370 4.69 -12.07 -13.62
CA LEU A 370 6.00 -12.06 -12.94
C LEU A 370 6.81 -10.81 -13.32
N THR A 371 6.82 -10.46 -14.60
CA THR A 371 7.51 -9.25 -15.11
C THR A 371 6.93 -7.99 -14.49
N GLN A 372 5.61 -7.87 -14.45
CA GLN A 372 4.94 -6.74 -13.81
C GLN A 372 5.27 -6.66 -12.32
N GLY A 373 5.38 -7.81 -11.62
CA GLY A 373 5.82 -7.88 -10.24
C GLY A 373 7.26 -7.39 -10.05
N VAL A 374 8.18 -7.73 -10.94
CA VAL A 374 9.56 -7.20 -10.92
C VAL A 374 9.58 -5.69 -11.16
N ILE A 375 8.78 -5.19 -12.11
CA ILE A 375 8.69 -3.75 -12.40
C ILE A 375 8.05 -3.01 -11.22
N ASN A 376 7.04 -3.61 -10.56
CA ASN A 376 6.38 -3.06 -9.37
C ASN A 376 7.36 -2.83 -8.22
N PHE A 377 8.42 -3.65 -8.10
CA PHE A 377 9.47 -3.42 -7.11
C PHE A 377 10.17 -2.07 -7.28
N PHE A 378 10.25 -1.54 -8.51
CA PHE A 378 10.86 -0.24 -8.82
C PHE A 378 9.82 0.87 -8.95
N ILE A 379 8.65 0.57 -9.49
CA ILE A 379 7.57 1.53 -9.79
C ILE A 379 6.29 1.10 -9.07
N HIS A 380 6.09 1.59 -7.85
CA HIS A 380 4.96 1.21 -6.98
C HIS A 380 3.64 1.89 -7.34
N SER A 381 3.67 2.94 -8.17
CA SER A 381 2.45 3.59 -8.63
C SER A 381 1.82 2.76 -9.76
N GLY A 382 0.69 2.11 -9.48
CA GLY A 382 -0.02 1.31 -10.47
C GLY A 382 -0.34 2.10 -11.74
N THR A 383 -0.70 3.37 -11.60
CA THR A 383 -0.90 4.30 -12.73
C THR A 383 0.34 4.52 -13.56
N ALA A 384 1.49 4.80 -12.92
CA ALA A 384 2.76 5.03 -13.62
C ALA A 384 3.28 3.73 -14.24
N GLN A 385 3.13 2.61 -13.56
CA GLN A 385 3.47 1.30 -14.09
C GLN A 385 2.63 0.96 -15.31
N ALA A 386 1.30 1.18 -15.29
CA ALA A 386 0.43 1.00 -16.44
C ALA A 386 0.88 1.87 -17.64
N ALA A 387 1.15 3.16 -17.41
CA ALA A 387 1.59 4.09 -18.46
C ALA A 387 2.92 3.67 -19.12
N LEU A 388 3.81 3.05 -18.35
CA LEU A 388 5.09 2.56 -18.87
C LEU A 388 4.93 1.22 -19.60
N THR A 389 4.17 0.28 -19.04
CA THR A 389 4.21 -1.13 -19.47
C THR A 389 3.09 -1.50 -20.43
N MET A 390 1.87 -1.00 -20.25
CA MET A 390 0.72 -1.44 -21.04
C MET A 390 0.82 -1.12 -22.53
N PRO A 391 1.37 0.04 -22.97
CA PRO A 391 1.59 0.31 -24.39
C PRO A 391 2.49 -0.71 -25.10
N ILE A 392 3.33 -1.43 -24.35
CA ILE A 392 4.21 -2.47 -24.89
C ILE A 392 3.58 -3.86 -24.69
N MET A 393 3.04 -4.13 -23.50
CA MET A 393 2.50 -5.44 -23.16
C MET A 393 1.20 -5.78 -23.91
N ALA A 394 0.35 -4.77 -24.22
CA ALA A 394 -0.89 -5.00 -24.94
C ALA A 394 -0.64 -5.41 -26.42
N PRO A 395 0.15 -4.69 -27.22
CA PRO A 395 0.51 -5.18 -28.56
C PRO A 395 1.30 -6.50 -28.54
N LEU A 396 2.13 -6.71 -27.53
CA LEU A 396 2.84 -7.97 -27.36
C LEU A 396 1.88 -9.14 -27.14
N SER A 397 0.80 -8.95 -26.39
CA SER A 397 -0.20 -9.98 -26.15
C SER A 397 -0.88 -10.44 -27.46
N ASP A 398 -1.16 -9.50 -28.38
CA ASP A 398 -1.72 -9.82 -29.69
C ASP A 398 -0.79 -10.73 -30.50
N LEU A 399 0.54 -10.47 -30.45
CA LEU A 399 1.54 -11.26 -31.17
C LEU A 399 1.69 -12.69 -30.60
N VAL A 400 1.47 -12.88 -29.31
CA VAL A 400 1.63 -14.19 -28.65
C VAL A 400 0.30 -14.93 -28.43
N GLY A 401 -0.80 -14.39 -28.97
CA GLY A 401 -2.11 -15.05 -29.02
C GLY A 401 -2.86 -15.07 -27.67
N ILE A 402 -2.69 -14.04 -26.82
CA ILE A 402 -3.51 -13.83 -25.62
C ILE A 402 -4.26 -12.50 -25.72
N THR A 403 -5.40 -12.41 -25.06
CA THR A 403 -6.20 -11.18 -25.11
C THR A 403 -5.56 -10.05 -24.33
N ARG A 404 -5.73 -8.81 -24.76
CA ARG A 404 -5.30 -7.61 -24.02
C ARG A 404 -5.95 -7.53 -22.65
N GLN A 405 -7.18 -8.05 -22.50
CA GLN A 405 -7.88 -8.14 -21.23
C GLN A 405 -7.15 -9.04 -20.21
N THR A 406 -6.61 -10.18 -20.67
CA THR A 406 -5.80 -11.08 -19.87
C THR A 406 -4.50 -10.40 -19.44
N THR A 407 -3.89 -9.61 -20.32
CA THR A 407 -2.69 -8.82 -20.04
C THR A 407 -2.95 -7.75 -18.98
N VAL A 408 -4.08 -7.04 -19.07
CA VAL A 408 -4.51 -6.08 -18.02
C VAL A 408 -4.77 -6.79 -16.69
N LEU A 409 -5.30 -8.02 -16.73
CA LEU A 409 -5.49 -8.80 -15.51
C LEU A 409 -4.15 -9.21 -14.89
N ALA A 410 -3.19 -9.66 -15.68
CA ALA A 410 -1.84 -10.02 -15.20
C ALA A 410 -1.14 -8.81 -14.57
N PHE A 411 -1.26 -7.62 -15.18
CA PHE A 411 -0.79 -6.36 -14.60
C PHE A 411 -1.48 -6.08 -13.26
N GLN A 412 -2.80 -6.17 -13.17
CA GLN A 412 -3.53 -5.83 -11.95
C GLN A 412 -3.21 -6.79 -10.80
N LEU A 413 -3.17 -8.09 -11.06
CA LEU A 413 -2.91 -9.10 -10.03
C LEU A 413 -1.49 -9.02 -9.46
N CYS A 414 -0.49 -8.46 -10.18
CA CYS A 414 0.87 -8.35 -9.65
C CYS A 414 0.99 -7.46 -8.42
N GLU A 415 0.03 -6.55 -8.21
CA GLU A 415 -0.03 -5.66 -7.04
C GLU A 415 -0.13 -6.42 -5.70
N VAL A 416 -0.41 -7.71 -5.73
CA VAL A 416 -0.44 -8.58 -4.53
C VAL A 416 0.87 -8.60 -3.75
N ILE A 417 2.00 -8.27 -4.39
CA ILE A 417 3.32 -8.21 -3.73
C ILE A 417 3.57 -6.86 -3.04
N ASN A 418 2.81 -5.81 -3.38
CA ASN A 418 3.06 -4.45 -2.89
C ASN A 418 3.12 -4.34 -1.36
N PRO A 419 2.25 -5.04 -0.56
CA PRO A 419 2.28 -4.95 0.89
C PRO A 419 3.55 -5.45 1.57
N ILE A 420 4.47 -6.11 0.87
CA ILE A 420 5.76 -6.53 1.43
C ILE A 420 6.93 -5.66 0.95
N LEU A 421 6.75 -4.86 -0.09
CA LEU A 421 7.86 -4.14 -0.71
C LEU A 421 8.41 -3.05 0.20
N PRO A 422 9.69 -3.13 0.61
CA PRO A 422 10.29 -2.08 1.42
C PRO A 422 10.56 -0.79 0.62
N THR A 423 10.44 -0.86 -0.68
CA THR A 423 10.52 0.26 -1.61
C THR A 423 9.18 1.00 -1.75
N SER A 424 8.06 0.38 -1.35
CA SER A 424 6.72 1.00 -1.35
C SER A 424 6.57 2.03 -0.25
N ALA A 425 6.30 3.28 -0.63
CA ALA A 425 6.05 4.37 0.31
C ALA A 425 4.80 4.11 1.17
N VAL A 426 3.76 3.49 0.60
CA VAL A 426 2.54 3.13 1.34
C VAL A 426 2.84 2.08 2.39
N THR A 427 3.50 0.98 2.01
CA THR A 427 3.88 -0.09 2.94
C THR A 427 4.74 0.45 4.08
N MET A 428 5.76 1.23 3.74
CA MET A 428 6.64 1.79 4.77
C MET A 428 5.96 2.87 5.59
N GLY A 429 5.08 3.68 4.99
CA GLY A 429 4.24 4.66 5.69
C GLY A 429 3.35 4.00 6.73
N VAL A 430 2.61 2.96 6.34
CA VAL A 430 1.76 2.15 7.23
C VAL A 430 2.57 1.55 8.39
N LEU A 431 3.66 0.84 8.07
CA LEU A 431 4.47 0.16 9.09
C LEU A 431 5.15 1.13 10.04
N GLY A 432 5.53 2.29 9.56
CA GLY A 432 6.14 3.31 10.37
C GLY A 432 5.18 3.98 11.33
N VAL A 433 4.02 4.38 10.84
CA VAL A 433 2.94 4.89 11.69
C VAL A 433 2.50 3.83 12.70
N ALA A 434 2.44 2.55 12.27
CA ALA A 434 2.18 1.42 13.14
C ALA A 434 3.32 1.10 14.13
N LYS A 435 4.52 1.66 13.95
CA LYS A 435 5.74 1.32 14.70
C LYS A 435 6.02 -0.20 14.70
N ILE A 436 5.77 -0.87 13.55
CA ILE A 436 6.04 -2.29 13.35
C ILE A 436 7.28 -2.42 12.45
N PRO A 437 8.35 -3.10 12.90
CA PRO A 437 9.51 -3.38 12.06
C PRO A 437 9.11 -4.17 10.81
N TRP A 438 9.64 -3.72 9.65
CA TRP A 438 9.33 -4.32 8.36
C TRP A 438 9.56 -5.84 8.33
N GLU A 439 10.65 -6.34 8.91
CA GLU A 439 10.98 -7.76 8.95
C GLU A 439 9.97 -8.63 9.73
N LYS A 440 9.29 -8.03 10.74
CA LYS A 440 8.22 -8.72 11.48
C LYS A 440 6.96 -8.83 10.66
N TRP A 441 6.60 -7.75 9.97
CA TRP A 441 5.49 -7.72 9.02
C TRP A 441 5.74 -8.67 7.85
N ALA A 442 6.91 -8.60 7.22
CA ALA A 442 7.27 -9.44 6.09
C ALA A 442 7.18 -10.94 6.43
N LYS A 443 7.74 -11.36 7.57
CA LYS A 443 7.63 -12.76 8.02
C LYS A 443 6.20 -13.22 8.22
N TRP A 444 5.34 -12.35 8.69
CA TRP A 444 3.93 -12.65 8.91
C TRP A 444 3.15 -12.68 7.59
N PHE A 445 3.45 -11.78 6.67
CA PHE A 445 2.72 -11.62 5.42
C PHE A 445 3.13 -12.63 4.32
N VAL A 446 4.40 -13.06 4.28
CA VAL A 446 4.92 -13.99 3.24
C VAL A 446 4.04 -15.21 3.00
N PRO A 447 3.53 -15.95 4.00
CA PRO A 447 2.64 -17.10 3.74
C PRO A 447 1.38 -16.72 2.97
N LEU A 448 0.74 -15.61 3.32
CA LEU A 448 -0.44 -15.11 2.60
C LEU A 448 -0.07 -14.65 1.19
N MET A 449 1.04 -13.93 1.04
CA MET A 449 1.53 -13.49 -0.28
C MET A 449 1.73 -14.67 -1.22
N VAL A 450 2.35 -15.76 -0.74
CA VAL A 450 2.53 -16.99 -1.55
C VAL A 450 1.17 -17.58 -1.97
N VAL A 451 0.21 -17.65 -1.06
CA VAL A 451 -1.15 -18.14 -1.39
C VAL A 451 -1.80 -17.24 -2.44
N LEU A 452 -1.70 -15.91 -2.29
CA LEU A 452 -2.27 -14.96 -3.24
C LEU A 452 -1.55 -14.96 -4.61
N ILE A 453 -0.24 -15.20 -4.64
CA ILE A 453 0.51 -15.40 -5.90
C ILE A 453 0.02 -16.67 -6.60
N ILE A 454 -0.08 -17.79 -5.88
CA ILE A 454 -0.62 -19.05 -6.43
C ILE A 454 -2.04 -18.84 -6.94
N PHE A 455 -2.88 -18.17 -6.16
CA PHE A 455 -4.23 -17.81 -6.58
C PHE A 455 -4.21 -16.96 -7.87
N SER A 456 -3.34 -15.95 -7.98
CA SER A 456 -3.20 -15.10 -9.17
C SER A 456 -2.76 -15.90 -10.40
N LEU A 457 -1.80 -16.81 -10.24
CA LEU A 457 -1.36 -17.70 -11.32
C LEU A 457 -2.50 -18.63 -11.80
N ILE A 458 -3.27 -19.21 -10.87
CA ILE A 458 -4.44 -20.03 -11.21
C ILE A 458 -5.52 -19.18 -11.88
N ALA A 459 -5.76 -17.97 -11.39
CA ALA A 459 -6.74 -17.03 -11.94
C ALA A 459 -6.43 -16.55 -13.36
N LEU A 460 -5.21 -16.69 -13.85
CA LEU A 460 -4.84 -16.38 -15.24
C LEU A 460 -5.13 -17.54 -16.20
N ILE A 461 -5.33 -18.76 -15.73
CA ILE A 461 -5.57 -19.93 -16.60
C ILE A 461 -6.90 -19.85 -17.37
N PRO A 462 -8.08 -19.62 -16.73
CA PRO A 462 -9.35 -19.53 -17.46
C PRO A 462 -9.35 -18.45 -18.55
N PRO A 463 -8.87 -17.19 -18.31
CA PRO A 463 -8.73 -16.17 -19.33
C PRO A 463 -7.94 -16.60 -20.57
N ILE A 464 -6.85 -17.33 -20.38
CA ILE A 464 -6.03 -17.84 -21.48
C ILE A 464 -6.79 -18.89 -22.31
N LEU A 465 -7.41 -19.87 -21.63
CA LEU A 465 -8.11 -20.98 -22.29
C LEU A 465 -9.39 -20.58 -23.01
N THR A 466 -10.06 -19.53 -22.53
CA THR A 466 -11.34 -19.08 -23.09
C THR A 466 -11.21 -17.85 -24.00
N ASN A 467 -10.00 -17.35 -24.23
CA ASN A 467 -9.76 -16.04 -24.90
C ASN A 467 -10.64 -14.95 -24.31
N TRP A 468 -10.61 -14.83 -22.98
CA TRP A 468 -11.50 -13.96 -22.20
C TRP A 468 -11.35 -12.49 -22.55
N GLY A 469 -12.46 -11.89 -22.94
CA GLY A 469 -12.59 -10.45 -23.18
C GLY A 469 -12.51 -10.09 -24.66
N PRO A 470 -12.71 -8.78 -24.96
CA PRO A 470 -12.56 -8.29 -26.32
C PRO A 470 -11.11 -8.50 -26.79
N LEU A 471 -10.97 -9.00 -28.01
CA LEU A 471 -9.70 -9.18 -28.71
C LEU A 471 -9.08 -7.81 -29.01
#